data_b556f5e18d582b3a62c679dc5b344d99
#
_entry.id   b556f5e18d582b3a62c679dc5b344d99
#
_cell.length_a   1.000
_cell.length_b   1.000
_cell.length_c   1.000
_cell.angle_alpha   90.00
_cell.angle_beta   90.00
_cell.angle_gamma   90.00
#
_symmetry.space_group_name_H-M   'P 1'
#
loop_
_entity.id
_entity.type
_entity.pdbx_description
1 polymer ?
#
loop_
_entity_poly.entity_id
_entity_poly.type
_entity_poly.pdbx_seq_one_letter_code
_entity_poly.pdbx_strand_id
1 'polypeptide(L)'
;DRLVAAGDEASLRRALELQPGRADAAVPLARMLLARGERDEALALVENVPGDFQADGLRARMRLEAAGEPDLSAAFAALDAGELERAADLLIEALPSASATAGDGGPSARDEIRAVVVAILDELGVEHPFARDARRRLASALY
;
A
#
# COMPACT_ATOMS: atom_id res chain seq x y z
N ASP A 1 -8.00 5.91 19.30
CA ASP A 1 -8.44 5.54 20.63
C ASP A 1 -7.38 4.72 21.37
N ARG A 2 -7.68 4.31 22.58
CA ARG A 2 -6.72 3.65 23.46
C ARG A 2 -6.22 2.32 22.90
N LEU A 3 -7.11 1.54 22.29
CA LEU A 3 -6.75 0.22 21.75
C LEU A 3 -5.83 0.36 20.53
N VAL A 4 -6.13 1.29 19.64
CA VAL A 4 -5.31 1.55 18.47
C VAL A 4 -3.96 2.14 18.90
N ALA A 5 -3.96 3.06 19.87
CA ALA A 5 -2.73 3.68 20.38
C ALA A 5 -1.81 2.65 21.03
N ALA A 6 -2.34 1.58 21.61
CA ALA A 6 -1.53 0.51 22.19
C ALA A 6 -0.69 -0.23 21.13
N GLY A 7 -1.24 -0.38 19.92
CA GLY A 7 -0.49 -0.87 18.76
C GLY A 7 -0.15 -2.36 18.74
N ASP A 8 -0.50 -3.11 19.76
CA ASP A 8 -0.26 -4.56 19.76
C ASP A 8 -1.40 -5.30 19.07
N GLU A 9 -1.11 -6.52 18.62
CA GLU A 9 -2.08 -7.31 17.86
C GLU A 9 -3.41 -7.51 18.58
N ALA A 10 -3.37 -7.89 19.86
CA ALA A 10 -4.58 -8.15 20.62
C ALA A 10 -5.48 -6.92 20.74
N SER A 11 -4.86 -5.76 20.98
CA SER A 11 -5.58 -4.48 21.07
C SER A 11 -6.19 -4.08 19.75
N LEU A 12 -5.44 -4.27 18.63
CA LEU A 12 -5.94 -3.96 17.30
C LEU A 12 -7.12 -4.87 16.93
N ARG A 13 -7.01 -6.15 17.23
CA ARG A 13 -8.13 -7.08 16.99
C ARG A 13 -9.37 -6.69 17.81
N ARG A 14 -9.17 -6.28 19.05
CA ARG A 14 -10.28 -5.83 19.90
C ARG A 14 -10.94 -4.57 19.35
N ALA A 15 -10.14 -3.63 18.84
CA ALA A 15 -10.68 -2.43 18.20
C ALA A 15 -11.57 -2.78 17.01
N LEU A 16 -11.17 -3.78 16.22
CA LEU A 16 -11.95 -4.22 15.05
C LEU A 16 -13.21 -4.99 15.44
N GLU A 17 -13.18 -5.71 16.57
CA GLU A 17 -14.41 -6.34 17.10
C GLU A 17 -15.46 -5.29 17.47
N LEU A 18 -15.01 -4.16 18.02
CA LEU A 18 -15.90 -3.08 18.41
C LEU A 18 -16.37 -2.25 17.22
N GLN A 19 -15.50 -2.03 16.26
CA GLN A 19 -15.80 -1.23 15.07
C GLN A 19 -15.15 -1.84 13.85
N PRO A 20 -15.81 -2.80 13.18
CA PRO A 20 -15.29 -3.37 11.94
C PRO A 20 -15.13 -2.30 10.87
N GLY A 21 -14.09 -2.40 10.08
CA GLY A 21 -13.82 -1.42 9.02
C GLY A 21 -13.04 -0.19 9.46
N ARG A 22 -12.52 -0.15 10.68
CA ARG A 22 -11.64 0.93 11.13
C ARG A 22 -10.27 0.80 10.49
N ALA A 23 -9.93 1.76 9.61
CA ALA A 23 -8.65 1.76 8.92
C ALA A 23 -7.46 1.86 9.88
N ASP A 24 -7.58 2.69 10.93
CA ASP A 24 -6.49 2.92 11.89
C ASP A 24 -6.18 1.68 12.75
N ALA A 25 -7.04 0.67 12.75
CA ALA A 25 -6.77 -0.62 13.36
C ALA A 25 -6.46 -1.68 12.31
N ALA A 26 -7.18 -1.69 11.20
CA ALA A 26 -7.03 -2.71 10.15
C ALA A 26 -5.67 -2.63 9.45
N VAL A 27 -5.20 -1.44 9.13
CA VAL A 27 -3.94 -1.27 8.39
C VAL A 27 -2.73 -1.74 9.21
N PRO A 28 -2.52 -1.30 10.46
CA PRO A 28 -1.40 -1.82 11.25
C PRO A 28 -1.48 -3.33 11.45
N LEU A 29 -2.67 -3.87 11.69
CA LEU A 29 -2.83 -5.30 11.87
C LEU A 29 -2.50 -6.06 10.59
N ALA A 30 -2.97 -5.58 9.44
CA ALA A 30 -2.65 -6.19 8.16
C ALA A 30 -1.14 -6.21 7.90
N ARG A 31 -0.43 -5.14 8.24
CA ARG A 31 1.02 -5.09 8.11
C ARG A 31 1.70 -6.15 8.97
N MET A 32 1.24 -6.34 10.21
CA MET A 32 1.78 -7.39 11.09
C MET A 32 1.56 -8.77 10.51
N LEU A 33 0.37 -9.01 9.96
CA LEU A 33 0.02 -10.30 9.36
C LEU A 33 0.86 -10.57 8.11
N LEU A 34 1.08 -9.57 7.27
CA LEU A 34 1.94 -9.69 6.09
C LEU A 34 3.38 -10.04 6.48
N ALA A 35 3.90 -9.42 7.55
CA ALA A 35 5.24 -9.69 8.03
C ALA A 35 5.40 -11.14 8.47
N ARG A 36 4.32 -11.79 8.91
CA ARG A 36 4.32 -13.19 9.31
C ARG A 36 3.93 -14.14 8.17
N GLY A 37 3.64 -13.61 6.98
CA GLY A 37 3.22 -14.42 5.85
C GLY A 37 1.75 -14.81 5.83
N GLU A 38 0.93 -14.21 6.69
CA GLU A 38 -0.50 -14.49 6.76
C GLU A 38 -1.26 -13.56 5.81
N ARG A 39 -1.09 -13.82 4.52
CA ARG A 39 -1.56 -12.93 3.45
C ARG A 39 -3.08 -12.90 3.31
N ASP A 40 -3.73 -14.05 3.44
CA ASP A 40 -5.19 -14.14 3.25
C ASP A 40 -5.93 -13.33 4.30
N GLU A 41 -5.52 -13.43 5.55
CA GLU A 41 -6.13 -12.64 6.62
C GLU A 41 -5.85 -11.15 6.45
N ALA A 42 -4.63 -10.79 6.06
CA ALA A 42 -4.27 -9.40 5.80
C ALA A 42 -5.13 -8.82 4.68
N LEU A 43 -5.30 -9.57 3.60
CA LEU A 43 -6.12 -9.13 2.47
C LEU A 43 -7.58 -8.91 2.89
N ALA A 44 -8.14 -9.83 3.68
CA ALA A 44 -9.52 -9.71 4.16
C ALA A 44 -9.70 -8.42 4.98
N LEU A 45 -8.72 -8.06 5.80
CA LEU A 45 -8.79 -6.84 6.59
C LEU A 45 -8.84 -5.59 5.73
N VAL A 46 -7.96 -5.49 4.72
CA VAL A 46 -7.90 -4.29 3.89
C VAL A 46 -9.07 -4.21 2.91
N GLU A 47 -9.66 -5.32 2.53
CA GLU A 47 -10.86 -5.32 1.68
C GLU A 47 -12.07 -4.74 2.40
N ASN A 48 -12.07 -4.74 3.73
CA ASN A 48 -13.16 -4.17 4.53
C ASN A 48 -13.03 -2.66 4.75
N VAL A 49 -12.00 -2.02 4.22
CA VAL A 49 -11.77 -0.56 4.35
C VAL A 49 -11.57 0.08 2.98
N PRO A 50 -12.57 0.04 2.10
CA PRO A 50 -12.44 0.66 0.78
C PRO A 50 -12.31 2.17 0.91
N GLY A 51 -11.53 2.76 0.01
CA GLY A 51 -11.34 4.21 -0.03
C GLY A 51 -10.26 4.74 0.90
N ASP A 52 -9.66 3.91 1.72
CA ASP A 52 -8.54 4.31 2.56
C ASP A 52 -7.24 4.12 1.77
N PHE A 53 -6.43 5.18 1.65
CA PHE A 53 -5.21 5.13 0.83
C PHE A 53 -4.21 4.07 1.29
N GLN A 54 -4.06 3.89 2.60
CA GLN A 54 -3.11 2.90 3.12
C GLN A 54 -3.60 1.48 2.90
N ALA A 55 -4.90 1.23 3.10
CA ALA A 55 -5.49 -0.07 2.83
C ALA A 55 -5.45 -0.40 1.34
N ASP A 56 -5.77 0.57 0.49
CA ASP A 56 -5.72 0.40 -0.96
C ASP A 56 -4.30 0.11 -1.42
N GLY A 57 -3.31 0.79 -0.84
CA GLY A 57 -1.90 0.55 -1.15
C GLY A 57 -1.44 -0.84 -0.77
N LEU A 58 -1.86 -1.34 0.40
CA LEU A 58 -1.52 -2.70 0.81
C LEU A 58 -2.14 -3.75 -0.10
N ARG A 59 -3.41 -3.55 -0.46
CA ARG A 59 -4.10 -4.45 -1.39
C ARG A 59 -3.41 -4.48 -2.74
N ALA A 60 -3.06 -3.30 -3.27
CA ALA A 60 -2.35 -3.19 -4.54
C ALA A 60 -0.99 -3.88 -4.49
N ARG A 61 -0.25 -3.69 -3.40
CA ARG A 61 1.04 -4.35 -3.20
C ARG A 61 0.90 -5.86 -3.24
N MET A 62 -0.10 -6.39 -2.55
CA MET A 62 -0.31 -7.85 -2.53
C MET A 62 -0.63 -8.40 -3.92
N ARG A 63 -1.42 -7.66 -4.71
CA ARG A 63 -1.73 -8.06 -6.08
C ARG A 63 -0.51 -8.03 -6.98
N LEU A 64 0.32 -6.98 -6.84
CA LEU A 64 1.55 -6.85 -7.61
C LEU A 64 2.54 -7.98 -7.27
N GLU A 65 2.65 -8.32 -6.00
CA GLU A 65 3.50 -9.43 -5.59
C GLU A 65 3.01 -10.77 -6.14
N ALA A 66 1.70 -10.99 -6.13
CA ALA A 66 1.11 -12.21 -6.66
C ALA A 66 1.29 -12.32 -8.17
N ALA A 67 1.21 -11.21 -8.89
CA ALA A 67 1.39 -11.17 -10.34
C ALA A 67 2.83 -11.42 -10.77
N GLY A 68 3.79 -10.94 -9.98
CA GLY A 68 5.22 -11.12 -10.24
C GLY A 68 5.78 -10.27 -11.38
N GLU A 69 4.96 -9.52 -12.08
CA GLU A 69 5.38 -8.64 -13.18
C GLU A 69 4.65 -7.30 -13.11
N PRO A 70 5.38 -6.17 -13.22
CA PRO A 70 6.85 -6.12 -13.26
C PRO A 70 7.49 -6.59 -11.95
N ASP A 71 8.78 -6.89 -11.98
CA ASP A 71 9.49 -7.31 -10.77
C ASP A 71 9.73 -6.08 -9.89
N LEU A 72 9.00 -6.01 -8.77
CA LEU A 72 9.05 -4.89 -7.84
C LEU A 72 9.67 -5.28 -6.50
N SER A 73 10.40 -6.40 -6.46
CA SER A 73 10.97 -6.90 -5.21
C SER A 73 11.89 -5.90 -4.53
N ALA A 74 12.70 -5.16 -5.30
CA ALA A 74 13.58 -4.13 -4.74
C ALA A 74 12.77 -2.97 -4.12
N ALA A 75 11.69 -2.58 -4.78
CA ALA A 75 10.81 -1.51 -4.27
C ALA A 75 10.14 -1.92 -2.97
N PHE A 76 9.63 -3.14 -2.91
CA PHE A 76 8.95 -3.62 -1.70
C PHE A 76 9.93 -3.91 -0.57
N ALA A 77 11.16 -4.34 -0.88
CA ALA A 77 12.21 -4.46 0.12
C ALA A 77 12.55 -3.09 0.75
N ALA A 78 12.65 -2.05 -0.08
CA ALA A 78 12.87 -0.69 0.40
C ALA A 78 11.72 -0.22 1.29
N LEU A 79 10.49 -0.51 0.88
CA LEU A 79 9.29 -0.16 1.64
C LEU A 79 9.30 -0.84 3.02
N ASP A 80 9.64 -2.12 3.07
CA ASP A 80 9.72 -2.88 4.31
C ASP A 80 10.84 -2.38 5.23
N ALA A 81 11.91 -1.85 4.65
CA ALA A 81 13.01 -1.25 5.39
C ALA A 81 12.71 0.16 5.88
N GLY A 82 11.55 0.71 5.54
CA GLY A 82 11.18 2.08 5.91
C GLY A 82 11.79 3.15 5.00
N GLU A 83 12.42 2.75 3.89
CA GLU A 83 13.01 3.67 2.93
C GLU A 83 11.95 4.13 1.93
N LEU A 84 11.05 4.99 2.40
CA LEU A 84 9.87 5.39 1.64
C LEU A 84 10.19 6.13 0.34
N GLU A 85 11.16 7.04 0.38
CA GLU A 85 11.54 7.79 -0.82
C GLU A 85 12.13 6.88 -1.89
N ARG A 86 13.00 5.95 -1.48
CA ARG A 86 13.59 4.98 -2.41
C ARG A 86 12.52 4.06 -3.01
N ALA A 87 11.59 3.59 -2.18
CA ALA A 87 10.50 2.74 -2.65
C ALA A 87 9.66 3.47 -3.69
N ALA A 88 9.31 4.73 -3.43
CA ALA A 88 8.54 5.53 -4.38
C ALA A 88 9.29 5.74 -5.69
N ASP A 89 10.59 6.04 -5.62
CA ASP A 89 11.41 6.19 -6.82
C ASP A 89 11.41 4.93 -7.69
N LEU A 90 11.64 3.78 -7.07
CA LEU A 90 11.67 2.51 -7.79
C LEU A 90 10.33 2.17 -8.42
N LEU A 91 9.23 2.47 -7.73
CA LEU A 91 7.88 2.23 -8.25
C LEU A 91 7.58 3.15 -9.44
N ILE A 92 7.91 4.43 -9.35
CA ILE A 92 7.69 5.37 -10.43
C ILE A 92 8.53 4.98 -11.66
N GLU A 93 9.78 4.56 -11.45
CA GLU A 93 10.65 4.10 -12.53
C GLU A 93 10.12 2.83 -13.21
N ALA A 94 9.33 2.03 -12.52
CA ALA A 94 8.75 0.80 -13.09
C ALA A 94 7.50 1.07 -13.95
N LEU A 95 6.88 2.24 -13.86
CA LEU A 95 5.64 2.55 -14.56
C LEU A 95 5.70 2.32 -16.08
N PRO A 96 6.77 2.73 -16.79
CA PRO A 96 6.83 2.49 -18.24
C PRO A 96 6.78 1.01 -18.62
N SER A 97 7.24 0.13 -17.75
CA SER A 97 7.24 -1.32 -17.99
C SER A 97 5.96 -2.00 -17.56
N ALA A 98 5.09 -1.29 -16.86
CA ALA A 98 3.86 -1.86 -16.31
C ALA A 98 2.73 -1.78 -17.33
N SER A 99 1.88 -2.82 -17.35
CA SER A 99 0.72 -2.84 -18.22
C SER A 99 -0.29 -1.77 -17.82
N ALA A 100 -0.82 -1.07 -18.82
CA ALA A 100 -1.85 -0.07 -18.62
C ALA A 100 -3.27 -0.67 -18.64
N THR A 101 -3.38 -1.96 -18.94
CA THR A 101 -4.68 -2.65 -19.01
C THR A 101 -4.61 -3.97 -18.25
N ALA A 102 -5.73 -4.38 -17.67
CA ALA A 102 -5.87 -5.69 -17.05
C ALA A 102 -6.78 -6.55 -17.91
N GLY A 103 -6.42 -7.83 -18.06
CA GLY A 103 -7.19 -8.76 -18.88
C GLY A 103 -8.57 -9.10 -18.33
N ASP A 104 -8.75 -8.91 -17.02
CA ASP A 104 -10.01 -9.21 -16.32
C ASP A 104 -10.91 -7.99 -16.14
N GLY A 105 -10.53 -6.84 -16.69
CA GLY A 105 -11.28 -5.60 -16.52
C GLY A 105 -11.06 -4.91 -15.17
N GLY A 106 -10.21 -5.46 -14.32
CA GLY A 106 -9.85 -4.87 -13.03
C GLY A 106 -8.74 -3.83 -13.14
N PRO A 107 -8.13 -3.42 -12.00
CA PRO A 107 -7.04 -2.47 -12.03
C PRO A 107 -5.84 -3.03 -12.78
N SER A 108 -5.20 -2.17 -13.58
CA SER A 108 -3.98 -2.55 -14.30
C SER A 108 -2.78 -2.51 -13.34
N ALA A 109 -1.64 -3.06 -13.79
CA ALA A 109 -0.40 -2.96 -13.02
C ALA A 109 -0.03 -1.49 -12.75
N ARG A 110 -0.25 -0.60 -13.71
CA ARG A 110 -0.04 0.84 -13.50
C ARG A 110 -0.94 1.40 -12.42
N ASP A 111 -2.21 1.02 -12.42
CA ASP A 111 -3.16 1.47 -11.39
C ASP A 111 -2.71 0.99 -10.00
N GLU A 112 -2.25 -0.25 -9.93
CA GLU A 112 -1.80 -0.84 -8.67
C GLU A 112 -0.52 -0.15 -8.17
N ILE A 113 0.45 0.09 -9.05
CA ILE A 113 1.67 0.83 -8.70
C ILE A 113 1.30 2.24 -8.22
N ARG A 114 0.40 2.90 -8.92
CA ARG A 114 -0.07 4.23 -8.53
C ARG A 114 -0.65 4.21 -7.11
N ALA A 115 -1.45 3.21 -6.79
CA ALA A 115 -2.07 3.09 -5.46
C ALA A 115 -1.00 2.96 -4.37
N VAL A 116 0.05 2.17 -4.61
CA VAL A 116 1.15 2.04 -3.65
C VAL A 116 1.90 3.35 -3.48
N VAL A 117 2.21 4.03 -4.59
CA VAL A 117 2.90 5.33 -4.54
C VAL A 117 2.07 6.36 -3.79
N VAL A 118 0.77 6.44 -4.07
CA VAL A 118 -0.13 7.37 -3.37
C VAL A 118 -0.12 7.12 -1.88
N ALA A 119 -0.14 5.85 -1.46
CA ALA A 119 -0.06 5.51 -0.03
C ALA A 119 1.26 5.97 0.59
N ILE A 120 2.38 5.80 -0.11
CA ILE A 120 3.69 6.26 0.37
C ILE A 120 3.69 7.79 0.51
N LEU A 121 3.19 8.50 -0.50
CA LEU A 121 3.18 9.97 -0.48
C LEU A 121 2.23 10.52 0.59
N ASP A 122 1.12 9.82 0.82
CA ASP A 122 0.20 10.16 1.90
C ASP A 122 0.90 10.04 3.26
N GLU A 123 1.69 9.00 3.45
CA GLU A 123 2.45 8.79 4.68
C GLU A 123 3.53 9.86 4.89
N LEU A 124 4.19 10.30 3.81
CA LEU A 124 5.19 11.37 3.87
C LEU A 124 4.56 12.73 4.15
N GLY A 125 3.35 12.97 3.69
CA GLY A 125 2.63 14.21 3.90
C GLY A 125 2.72 15.18 2.73
N VAL A 126 1.72 16.06 2.62
CA VAL A 126 1.60 17.00 1.48
C VAL A 126 2.71 18.05 1.45
N GLU A 127 3.27 18.36 2.61
CA GLU A 127 4.32 19.39 2.74
C GLU A 127 5.72 18.86 2.48
N HIS A 128 5.89 17.54 2.41
CA HIS A 128 7.19 16.93 2.22
C HIS A 128 7.74 17.27 0.84
N PRO A 129 8.96 17.86 0.73
CA PRO A 129 9.49 18.27 -0.58
C PRO A 129 9.62 17.13 -1.57
N PHE A 130 10.07 15.96 -1.13
CA PHE A 130 10.14 14.78 -1.97
C PHE A 130 8.76 14.39 -2.48
N ALA A 131 7.75 14.41 -1.61
CA ALA A 131 6.39 14.03 -2.00
C ALA A 131 5.82 14.96 -3.07
N ARG A 132 6.11 16.25 -2.98
CA ARG A 132 5.69 17.22 -4.01
C ARG A 132 6.30 16.90 -5.37
N ASP A 133 7.61 16.64 -5.38
CA ASP A 133 8.32 16.30 -6.62
C ASP A 133 7.83 14.96 -7.18
N ALA A 134 7.67 13.98 -6.33
CA ALA A 134 7.21 12.65 -6.71
C ALA A 134 5.80 12.69 -7.32
N ARG A 135 4.90 13.53 -6.80
CA ARG A 135 3.56 13.69 -7.36
C ARG A 135 3.62 14.20 -8.80
N ARG A 136 4.51 15.15 -9.08
CA ARG A 136 4.70 15.65 -10.45
C ARG A 136 5.24 14.57 -11.36
N ARG A 137 6.22 13.81 -10.88
CA ARG A 137 6.82 12.71 -11.66
C ARG A 137 5.79 11.61 -11.92
N LEU A 138 4.97 11.29 -10.94
CA LEU A 138 3.89 10.30 -11.08
C LEU A 138 2.90 10.75 -12.15
N ALA A 139 2.46 12.01 -12.11
CA ALA A 139 1.53 12.54 -13.09
C ALA A 139 2.13 12.47 -14.49
N SER A 140 3.42 12.84 -14.66
CA SER A 140 4.10 12.78 -15.95
C SER A 140 4.21 11.35 -16.47
N ALA A 141 4.41 10.37 -15.60
CA ALA A 141 4.55 8.97 -16.00
C ALA A 141 3.20 8.33 -16.36
N LEU A 142 2.09 8.84 -15.83
CA LEU A 142 0.76 8.30 -16.07
C LEU A 142 0.04 8.99 -17.24
N TYR A 143 0.34 10.24 -17.46
CA TYR A 143 -0.32 11.09 -18.46
C TYR A 143 0.69 11.72 -19.39
#